data_0dd51cf5488733fbeab00187e9cdd2ba
#
_entry.id   0dd51cf5488733fbeab00187e9cdd2ba
#
_cell.length_a   1.000
_cell.length_b   1.000
_cell.length_c   1.000
_cell.angle_alpha   90.00
_cell.angle_beta   90.00
_cell.angle_gamma   90.00
#
_symmetry.space_group_name_H-M   'P 1'
#
loop_
_entity.id
_entity.type
_entity.pdbx_description
1 polymer ?
#
loop_
_entity_poly.entity_id
_entity_poly.type
_entity_poly.pdbx_seq_one_letter_code
_entity_poly.pdbx_strand_id
1 'polypeptide(L)'
;MKRTTDRAFPLIEDLDPPHPARPHTSSWLNQRYHHFERRLAYPQTDDPQAWRRWRRNLRQALRRTLKLPALGPVPTPEVDVLEECPCDGYRRLKIAYETLPGNWISAYLLLPPGDRPKPAVLCPHGHVQGGKQGVVDPDIAPGLAYGHALARQGCVVLAPDNAGMGERDGHTPLFDQPGGCMLAWARLNHFGLDLTGLRVFDLMAGIHLLCDRPEVDARRLGCAGLSGGCWLSQVVTALDRRIRAVILSGFFTTFAQTVWHGHCICHHPHGIGAICDMPDISALIAPRPQFVESGIDDTNYPHQPAFSLTQRAYEFLGAADRLGLDRYAGGHLFRGEKS
;
A
#
# COMPACT_ATOMS: atom_id res chain seq x y z
N MET A 1 -22.69 -16.22 20.68
CA MET A 1 -23.51 -15.59 19.62
C MET A 1 -22.96 -16.02 18.27
N LYS A 2 -23.73 -16.75 17.48
CA LYS A 2 -23.32 -17.21 16.14
C LYS A 2 -23.26 -16.00 15.21
N ARG A 3 -22.07 -15.62 14.72
CA ARG A 3 -21.92 -14.63 13.65
C ARG A 3 -22.47 -15.26 12.37
N THR A 4 -23.51 -14.69 11.81
CA THR A 4 -24.07 -15.07 10.51
C THR A 4 -23.13 -14.54 9.43
N THR A 5 -22.58 -15.42 8.62
CA THR A 5 -21.49 -15.20 7.64
C THR A 5 -21.92 -14.54 6.33
N ASP A 6 -23.16 -14.03 6.21
CA ASP A 6 -23.71 -13.46 4.95
C ASP A 6 -24.11 -12.00 5.01
N ARG A 7 -23.73 -11.27 6.05
CA ARG A 7 -23.90 -9.81 6.01
C ARG A 7 -22.69 -9.21 5.30
N ALA A 8 -22.97 -8.59 4.14
CA ALA A 8 -22.22 -7.41 3.72
C ALA A 8 -21.94 -6.61 5.01
N PHE A 9 -20.68 -6.22 5.24
CA PHE A 9 -20.24 -5.50 6.44
C PHE A 9 -21.38 -4.63 6.97
N PRO A 10 -21.64 -4.64 8.29
CA PRO A 10 -22.59 -3.70 8.84
C PRO A 10 -22.09 -2.32 8.43
N LEU A 11 -22.65 -1.85 7.34
CA LEU A 11 -22.63 -0.45 7.08
C LEU A 11 -23.14 0.16 8.37
N ILE A 12 -22.59 1.20 8.77
CA ILE A 12 -22.98 2.23 9.71
C ILE A 12 -24.47 2.18 10.18
N GLU A 13 -25.34 1.46 9.52
CA GLU A 13 -26.75 1.19 9.82
C GLU A 13 -26.99 0.47 11.15
N ASP A 14 -26.00 -0.27 11.68
CA ASP A 14 -26.12 -1.01 12.94
C ASP A 14 -25.66 -0.20 14.16
N LEU A 15 -25.28 1.06 14.00
CA LEU A 15 -25.02 1.92 15.16
C LEU A 15 -26.36 2.46 15.68
N ASP A 16 -26.59 2.29 16.97
CA ASP A 16 -27.78 2.80 17.68
C ASP A 16 -28.12 4.22 17.21
N PRO A 17 -29.40 4.51 16.91
CA PRO A 17 -29.82 5.85 16.54
C PRO A 17 -29.43 6.86 17.63
N PRO A 18 -29.15 8.14 17.27
CA PRO A 18 -28.75 9.14 18.23
C PRO A 18 -29.84 9.27 19.31
N HIS A 19 -29.43 9.08 20.56
CA HIS A 19 -30.33 9.22 21.73
C HIS A 19 -29.68 10.15 22.74
N PRO A 20 -30.44 11.13 23.32
CA PRO A 20 -29.90 12.07 24.30
C PRO A 20 -29.25 11.42 25.52
N ALA A 21 -29.66 10.19 25.89
CA ALA A 21 -29.07 9.42 26.97
C ALA A 21 -27.76 8.73 26.60
N ARG A 22 -27.36 8.76 25.33
CA ARG A 22 -26.11 8.19 24.81
C ARG A 22 -25.42 9.22 23.90
N PRO A 23 -24.90 10.31 24.46
CA PRO A 23 -24.30 11.39 23.70
C PRO A 23 -22.92 10.93 23.18
N HIS A 24 -22.85 10.49 21.95
CA HIS A 24 -21.58 10.17 21.27
C HIS A 24 -21.55 10.71 19.85
N THR A 25 -20.34 11.01 19.36
CA THR A 25 -20.13 11.63 18.06
C THR A 25 -20.42 10.68 16.89
N SER A 26 -20.43 9.37 17.14
CA SER A 26 -20.55 8.33 16.10
C SER A 26 -21.83 8.46 15.27
N SER A 27 -22.99 8.74 15.91
CA SER A 27 -24.24 8.90 15.18
C SER A 27 -24.23 10.09 14.21
N TRP A 28 -23.62 11.21 14.62
CA TRP A 28 -23.44 12.37 13.75
C TRP A 28 -22.48 12.05 12.58
N LEU A 29 -21.35 11.36 12.85
CA LEU A 29 -20.42 10.95 11.82
C LEU A 29 -21.07 10.00 10.82
N ASN A 30 -21.93 9.08 11.30
CA ASN A 30 -22.69 8.17 10.44
C ASN A 30 -23.61 8.92 9.49
N GLN A 31 -24.41 9.86 10.01
CA GLN A 31 -25.29 10.68 9.18
C GLN A 31 -24.49 11.43 8.11
N ARG A 32 -23.36 12.02 8.49
CA ARG A 32 -22.48 12.67 7.51
C ARG A 32 -21.96 11.72 6.46
N TYR A 33 -21.57 10.51 6.83
CA TYR A 33 -21.03 9.52 5.89
C TYR A 33 -22.08 9.13 4.84
N HIS A 34 -23.33 8.93 5.22
CA HIS A 34 -24.40 8.56 4.28
C HIS A 34 -24.72 9.66 3.26
N HIS A 35 -24.50 10.93 3.61
CA HIS A 35 -24.75 12.08 2.74
C HIS A 35 -23.48 12.63 2.08
N PHE A 36 -22.39 11.88 2.14
CA PHE A 36 -21.11 12.38 1.73
C PHE A 36 -20.78 11.96 0.29
N GLU A 37 -20.65 12.95 -0.59
CA GLU A 37 -20.23 12.73 -1.98
C GLU A 37 -18.73 12.94 -2.13
N ARG A 38 -18.04 11.92 -2.69
CA ARG A 38 -16.63 12.01 -3.04
C ARG A 38 -16.46 12.80 -4.33
N ARG A 39 -15.67 13.85 -4.29
CA ARG A 39 -15.49 14.77 -5.43
C ARG A 39 -14.91 14.12 -6.68
N LEU A 40 -14.13 13.09 -6.53
CA LEU A 40 -13.43 12.39 -7.60
C LEU A 40 -13.66 10.86 -7.53
N ALA A 41 -14.87 10.45 -7.10
CA ALA A 41 -15.31 9.08 -7.28
C ALA A 41 -15.22 8.67 -8.76
N TYR A 42 -15.04 7.40 -9.03
CA TYR A 42 -15.01 6.85 -10.38
C TYR A 42 -16.25 7.30 -11.17
N PRO A 43 -16.06 8.03 -12.29
CA PRO A 43 -17.19 8.47 -13.09
C PRO A 43 -17.78 7.28 -13.85
N GLN A 44 -19.07 7.05 -13.69
CA GLN A 44 -19.80 6.15 -14.57
C GLN A 44 -19.97 6.83 -15.93
N THR A 45 -19.00 6.63 -16.81
CA THR A 45 -18.96 7.31 -18.12
C THR A 45 -18.40 6.38 -19.19
N ASP A 46 -19.00 6.46 -20.37
CA ASP A 46 -18.48 5.82 -21.59
C ASP A 46 -17.62 6.78 -22.42
N ASP A 47 -17.43 8.02 -21.98
CA ASP A 47 -16.59 9.01 -22.64
C ASP A 47 -15.11 8.85 -22.27
N PRO A 48 -14.22 8.47 -23.22
CA PRO A 48 -12.79 8.35 -22.99
C PRO A 48 -12.11 9.68 -22.57
N GLN A 49 -12.67 10.83 -22.94
CA GLN A 49 -12.11 12.13 -22.56
C GLN A 49 -12.45 12.45 -21.10
N ALA A 50 -13.69 12.18 -20.67
CA ALA A 50 -14.09 12.31 -19.27
C ALA A 50 -13.25 11.41 -18.38
N TRP A 51 -13.02 10.15 -18.78
CA TRP A 51 -12.12 9.22 -18.11
C TRP A 51 -10.68 9.77 -17.98
N ARG A 52 -10.09 10.28 -19.07
CA ARG A 52 -8.74 10.87 -19.03
C ARG A 52 -8.66 12.09 -18.13
N ARG A 53 -9.68 12.98 -18.15
CA ARG A 53 -9.77 14.14 -17.26
C ARG A 53 -9.84 13.71 -15.80
N TRP A 54 -10.71 12.76 -15.49
CA TRP A 54 -10.86 12.21 -14.13
C TRP A 54 -9.55 11.63 -13.60
N ARG A 55 -8.88 10.75 -14.36
CA ARG A 55 -7.58 10.16 -13.98
C ARG A 55 -6.51 11.22 -13.68
N ARG A 56 -6.43 12.25 -14.50
CA ARG A 56 -5.49 13.35 -14.29
C ARG A 56 -5.82 14.11 -13.03
N ASN A 57 -7.08 14.46 -12.83
CA ASN A 57 -7.55 15.22 -11.67
C ASN A 57 -7.37 14.43 -10.37
N LEU A 58 -7.70 13.14 -10.37
CA LEU A 58 -7.52 12.29 -9.20
C LEU A 58 -6.04 12.11 -8.83
N ARG A 59 -5.15 11.86 -9.81
CA ARG A 59 -3.70 11.80 -9.52
C ARG A 59 -3.18 13.12 -8.91
N GLN A 60 -3.60 14.24 -9.45
CA GLN A 60 -3.19 15.54 -8.93
C GLN A 60 -3.74 15.77 -7.51
N ALA A 61 -5.00 15.41 -7.26
CA ALA A 61 -5.60 15.50 -5.95
C ALA A 61 -4.90 14.59 -4.93
N LEU A 62 -4.62 13.33 -5.28
CA LEU A 62 -3.86 12.41 -4.44
C LEU A 62 -2.48 12.96 -4.09
N ARG A 63 -1.72 13.46 -5.06
CA ARG A 63 -0.40 14.06 -4.78
C ARG A 63 -0.48 15.22 -3.79
N ARG A 64 -1.52 16.06 -3.87
CA ARG A 64 -1.74 17.17 -2.93
C ARG A 64 -2.16 16.67 -1.55
N THR A 65 -3.08 15.71 -1.48
CA THR A 65 -3.56 15.10 -0.23
C THR A 65 -2.42 14.43 0.52
N LEU A 66 -1.57 13.69 -0.18
CA LEU A 66 -0.36 13.07 0.34
C LEU A 66 0.78 14.06 0.61
N LYS A 67 0.58 15.37 0.38
CA LYS A 67 1.60 16.42 0.58
C LYS A 67 2.90 16.19 -0.21
N LEU A 68 2.89 15.39 -1.26
CA LEU A 68 4.09 15.12 -2.07
C LEU A 68 4.79 16.38 -2.60
N PRO A 69 4.06 17.44 -3.05
CA PRO A 69 4.72 18.67 -3.51
C PRO A 69 5.54 19.38 -2.42
N ALA A 70 5.18 19.22 -1.14
CA ALA A 70 5.90 19.82 -0.02
C ALA A 70 7.22 19.09 0.29
N LEU A 71 7.39 17.85 -0.19
CA LEU A 71 8.62 17.07 -0.03
C LEU A 71 9.65 17.36 -1.14
N GLY A 72 9.24 18.08 -2.20
CA GLY A 72 10.11 18.41 -3.33
C GLY A 72 10.21 17.29 -4.39
N PRO A 73 11.24 17.36 -5.25
CA PRO A 73 11.51 16.33 -6.25
C PRO A 73 12.00 15.04 -5.59
N VAL A 74 11.55 13.90 -6.12
CA VAL A 74 12.03 12.59 -5.65
C VAL A 74 13.48 12.40 -6.10
N PRO A 75 14.42 12.14 -5.19
CA PRO A 75 15.83 11.97 -5.55
C PRO A 75 16.09 10.60 -6.19
N THR A 76 17.22 10.48 -6.88
CA THR A 76 17.92 9.21 -7.08
C THR A 76 18.95 9.08 -5.97
N PRO A 77 18.72 8.24 -4.95
CA PRO A 77 19.59 8.23 -3.79
C PRO A 77 20.89 7.46 -4.06
N GLU A 78 21.98 7.92 -3.46
CA GLU A 78 23.18 7.10 -3.27
C GLU A 78 22.90 6.01 -2.23
N VAL A 79 23.61 4.91 -2.33
CA VAL A 79 23.37 3.71 -1.52
C VAL A 79 24.63 3.33 -0.75
N ASP A 80 24.48 3.25 0.56
CA ASP A 80 25.46 2.65 1.46
C ASP A 80 25.12 1.17 1.65
N VAL A 81 26.07 0.28 1.36
CA VAL A 81 25.96 -1.14 1.67
C VAL A 81 26.50 -1.37 3.07
N LEU A 82 25.61 -1.76 3.99
CA LEU A 82 25.93 -1.96 5.40
C LEU A 82 26.34 -3.40 5.71
N GLU A 83 25.65 -4.36 5.10
CA GLU A 83 25.89 -5.79 5.30
C GLU A 83 25.62 -6.55 4.00
N GLU A 84 26.34 -7.65 3.79
CA GLU A 84 26.08 -8.61 2.72
C GLU A 84 26.01 -10.01 3.30
N CYS A 85 24.98 -10.76 2.92
CA CYS A 85 24.78 -12.12 3.37
C CYS A 85 24.37 -13.03 2.20
N PRO A 86 25.02 -14.18 2.00
CA PRO A 86 24.56 -15.20 1.06
C PRO A 86 23.28 -15.85 1.60
N CYS A 87 22.27 -15.99 0.75
CA CYS A 87 21.02 -16.67 1.05
C CYS A 87 20.75 -17.77 0.02
N ASP A 88 19.74 -18.60 0.28
CA ASP A 88 19.34 -19.64 -0.67
C ASP A 88 18.74 -19.02 -1.95
N GLY A 89 19.52 -19.07 -3.04
CA GLY A 89 19.13 -18.58 -4.36
C GLY A 89 19.36 -17.09 -4.63
N TYR A 90 19.91 -16.29 -3.69
CA TYR A 90 20.23 -14.88 -3.89
C TYR A 90 21.27 -14.36 -2.88
N ARG A 91 21.82 -13.17 -3.13
CA ARG A 91 22.56 -12.38 -2.14
C ARG A 91 21.63 -11.36 -1.51
N ARG A 92 21.64 -11.21 -0.19
CA ARG A 92 20.92 -10.16 0.52
C ARG A 92 21.89 -9.08 0.95
N LEU A 93 21.66 -7.86 0.48
CA LEU A 93 22.33 -6.67 0.97
C LEU A 93 21.43 -5.94 1.95
N LYS A 94 21.94 -5.57 3.11
CA LYS A 94 21.35 -4.53 3.93
C LYS A 94 21.92 -3.20 3.45
N ILE A 95 21.05 -2.30 3.05
CA ILE A 95 21.43 -1.00 2.49
C ILE A 95 20.79 0.14 3.27
N ALA A 96 21.44 1.29 3.23
CA ALA A 96 20.85 2.56 3.65
C ALA A 96 20.93 3.57 2.50
N TYR A 97 19.92 4.44 2.39
CA TYR A 97 19.90 5.55 1.45
C TYR A 97 19.09 6.72 2.00
N GLU A 98 19.50 7.93 1.62
CA GLU A 98 18.85 9.16 2.07
C GLU A 98 17.88 9.67 1.00
N THR A 99 16.66 10.07 1.39
CA THR A 99 15.65 10.60 0.46
C THR A 99 15.37 12.09 0.66
N LEU A 100 15.50 12.57 1.87
CA LEU A 100 15.47 13.98 2.27
C LEU A 100 16.59 14.19 3.30
N PRO A 101 17.11 15.39 3.48
CA PRO A 101 18.15 15.64 4.47
C PRO A 101 17.78 15.10 5.86
N GLY A 102 18.53 14.09 6.34
CA GLY A 102 18.29 13.37 7.59
C GLY A 102 17.23 12.27 7.55
N ASN A 103 16.54 12.07 6.41
CA ASN A 103 15.54 10.99 6.26
C ASN A 103 16.19 9.76 5.61
N TRP A 104 16.77 8.91 6.44
CA TRP A 104 17.43 7.68 6.02
C TRP A 104 16.47 6.51 5.96
N ILE A 105 16.62 5.70 4.91
CA ILE A 105 15.85 4.48 4.69
C ILE A 105 16.77 3.29 4.87
N SER A 106 16.47 2.40 5.80
CA SER A 106 17.07 1.07 5.85
C SER A 106 16.25 0.11 4.99
N ALA A 107 16.91 -0.66 4.13
CA ALA A 107 16.25 -1.59 3.23
C ALA A 107 17.05 -2.88 3.05
N TYR A 108 16.36 -3.95 2.64
CA TYR A 108 17.01 -5.12 2.06
C TYR A 108 16.89 -5.08 0.54
N LEU A 109 18.03 -5.32 -0.12
CA LEU A 109 18.12 -5.54 -1.56
C LEU A 109 18.52 -6.99 -1.80
N LEU A 110 17.65 -7.74 -2.47
CA LEU A 110 17.86 -9.16 -2.78
C LEU A 110 18.26 -9.29 -4.24
N LEU A 111 19.42 -9.89 -4.48
CA LEU A 111 20.04 -9.99 -5.80
C LEU A 111 20.18 -11.47 -6.22
N PRO A 112 19.29 -12.00 -7.07
CA PRO A 112 19.43 -13.32 -7.64
C PRO A 112 20.69 -13.41 -8.52
N PRO A 113 21.32 -14.61 -8.67
CA PRO A 113 22.54 -14.80 -9.45
C PRO A 113 22.31 -14.59 -10.95
N GLY A 114 23.41 -14.31 -11.68
CA GLY A 114 23.48 -14.19 -13.14
C GLY A 114 23.54 -12.75 -13.62
N ASP A 115 24.19 -12.57 -14.80
CA ASP A 115 24.65 -11.28 -15.33
C ASP A 115 23.61 -10.51 -16.16
N ARG A 116 22.47 -11.14 -16.48
CA ARG A 116 21.43 -10.49 -17.27
C ARG A 116 20.52 -9.63 -16.38
N PRO A 117 20.11 -8.42 -16.84
CA PRO A 117 19.12 -7.63 -16.14
C PRO A 117 17.82 -8.40 -15.91
N LYS A 118 17.30 -8.33 -14.69
CA LYS A 118 16.15 -9.10 -14.19
C LYS A 118 14.95 -8.21 -13.93
N PRO A 119 13.73 -8.77 -13.86
CA PRO A 119 12.58 -8.04 -13.29
C PRO A 119 12.94 -7.59 -11.88
N ALA A 120 12.39 -6.45 -11.46
CA ALA A 120 12.52 -6.04 -10.08
C ALA A 120 11.15 -5.78 -9.44
N VAL A 121 11.05 -6.05 -8.15
CA VAL A 121 9.82 -5.87 -7.38
C VAL A 121 10.12 -5.04 -6.13
N LEU A 122 9.37 -3.95 -5.98
CA LEU A 122 9.35 -3.16 -4.75
C LEU A 122 8.36 -3.81 -3.77
N CYS A 123 8.82 -4.12 -2.56
CA CYS A 123 8.07 -4.88 -1.56
C CYS A 123 7.93 -4.10 -0.24
N PRO A 124 7.04 -3.09 -0.16
CA PRO A 124 6.76 -2.41 1.10
C PRO A 124 6.05 -3.35 2.07
N HIS A 125 6.48 -3.38 3.34
CA HIS A 125 5.86 -4.20 4.38
C HIS A 125 4.60 -3.55 4.99
N GLY A 126 3.75 -4.37 5.63
CA GLY A 126 2.65 -3.93 6.49
C GLY A 126 3.06 -3.83 7.96
N HIS A 127 2.06 -3.97 8.86
CA HIS A 127 2.29 -4.08 10.31
C HIS A 127 2.75 -5.51 10.63
N VAL A 128 4.01 -5.79 10.36
CA VAL A 128 4.63 -7.09 10.60
C VAL A 128 5.81 -6.92 11.56
N GLN A 129 6.03 -7.92 12.40
CA GLN A 129 7.18 -7.95 13.30
C GLN A 129 8.48 -7.84 12.50
N GLY A 130 9.41 -7.01 12.94
CA GLY A 130 10.69 -6.80 12.26
C GLY A 130 10.63 -5.94 11.00
N GLY A 131 9.46 -5.37 10.63
CA GLY A 131 9.34 -4.49 9.47
C GLY A 131 9.76 -5.19 8.18
N LYS A 132 10.77 -4.66 7.47
CA LYS A 132 11.31 -5.26 6.24
C LYS A 132 11.83 -6.69 6.41
N GLN A 133 12.26 -7.07 7.62
CA GLN A 133 12.71 -8.46 7.87
C GLN A 133 11.57 -9.46 7.64
N GLY A 134 10.35 -9.15 8.07
CA GLY A 134 9.20 -10.03 7.86
C GLY A 134 8.84 -10.25 6.39
N VAL A 135 9.31 -9.38 5.48
CA VAL A 135 9.11 -9.54 4.03
C VAL A 135 10.16 -10.48 3.40
N VAL A 136 11.34 -10.59 4.01
CA VAL A 136 12.48 -11.28 3.41
C VAL A 136 12.96 -12.51 4.18
N ASP A 137 12.46 -12.71 5.39
CA ASP A 137 12.90 -13.79 6.27
C ASP A 137 11.71 -14.66 6.70
N PRO A 138 11.61 -15.89 6.17
CA PRO A 138 10.50 -16.78 6.48
C PRO A 138 10.52 -17.29 7.94
N ASP A 139 11.66 -17.23 8.63
CA ASP A 139 11.77 -17.66 10.05
C ASP A 139 11.17 -16.60 10.98
N ILE A 140 11.22 -15.32 10.60
CA ILE A 140 10.63 -14.21 11.37
C ILE A 140 9.13 -14.11 11.15
N ALA A 141 8.67 -14.27 9.91
CA ALA A 141 7.26 -14.15 9.57
C ALA A 141 6.83 -15.23 8.56
N PRO A 142 6.56 -16.46 9.03
CA PRO A 142 6.13 -17.56 8.17
C PRO A 142 4.89 -17.19 7.35
N GLY A 143 4.93 -17.43 6.02
CA GLY A 143 3.85 -17.10 5.10
C GLY A 143 3.73 -15.61 4.73
N LEU A 144 4.64 -14.75 5.22
CA LEU A 144 4.66 -13.32 4.91
C LEU A 144 5.93 -12.90 4.15
N ALA A 145 6.89 -13.80 3.97
CA ALA A 145 8.19 -13.52 3.32
C ALA A 145 8.09 -13.53 1.79
N TYR A 146 7.16 -12.75 1.23
CA TYR A 146 6.94 -12.70 -0.22
C TYR A 146 8.15 -12.13 -0.99
N GLY A 147 8.94 -11.26 -0.39
CA GLY A 147 10.18 -10.77 -1.00
C GLY A 147 11.21 -11.89 -1.16
N HIS A 148 11.36 -12.79 -0.18
CA HIS A 148 12.17 -13.99 -0.29
C HIS A 148 11.69 -14.89 -1.45
N ALA A 149 10.38 -15.17 -1.50
CA ALA A 149 9.81 -16.02 -2.55
C ALA A 149 10.04 -15.44 -3.96
N LEU A 150 9.85 -14.14 -4.15
CA LEU A 150 10.09 -13.44 -5.41
C LEU A 150 11.58 -13.45 -5.81
N ALA A 151 12.50 -13.29 -4.85
CA ALA A 151 13.93 -13.35 -5.13
C ALA A 151 14.34 -14.75 -5.58
N ARG A 152 13.84 -15.81 -4.97
CA ARG A 152 14.06 -17.19 -5.40
C ARG A 152 13.50 -17.49 -6.80
N GLN A 153 12.48 -16.74 -7.24
CA GLN A 153 11.95 -16.80 -8.60
C GLN A 153 12.75 -15.95 -9.60
N GLY A 154 13.86 -15.35 -9.17
CA GLY A 154 14.76 -14.60 -10.05
C GLY A 154 14.44 -13.12 -10.18
N CYS A 155 13.60 -12.54 -9.33
CA CYS A 155 13.37 -11.10 -9.28
C CYS A 155 14.37 -10.41 -8.35
N VAL A 156 14.92 -9.26 -8.76
CA VAL A 156 15.55 -8.33 -7.83
C VAL A 156 14.47 -7.76 -6.92
N VAL A 157 14.70 -7.76 -5.60
CA VAL A 157 13.70 -7.27 -4.63
C VAL A 157 14.28 -6.13 -3.82
N LEU A 158 13.53 -5.04 -3.68
CA LEU A 158 13.81 -3.98 -2.73
C LEU A 158 12.71 -3.96 -1.66
N ALA A 159 13.07 -4.23 -0.42
CA ALA A 159 12.20 -4.21 0.74
C ALA A 159 12.65 -3.13 1.73
N PRO A 160 12.12 -1.89 1.67
CA PRO A 160 12.48 -0.82 2.59
C PRO A 160 11.66 -0.88 3.88
N ASP A 161 12.20 -0.38 4.98
CA ASP A 161 11.42 -0.04 6.17
C ASP A 161 10.57 1.22 5.93
N ASN A 162 9.32 1.12 6.31
CA ASN A 162 8.39 2.26 6.26
C ASN A 162 8.64 3.23 7.44
N ALA A 163 8.51 4.52 7.22
CA ALA A 163 8.61 5.53 8.27
C ALA A 163 7.68 5.18 9.46
N GLY A 164 8.20 5.21 10.69
CA GLY A 164 7.51 4.84 11.92
C GLY A 164 7.39 3.32 12.15
N MET A 165 8.21 2.51 11.47
CA MET A 165 8.19 1.04 11.60
C MET A 165 9.59 0.46 11.37
N GLY A 166 9.85 -0.75 11.88
CA GLY A 166 11.13 -1.43 11.75
C GLY A 166 12.28 -0.60 12.34
N GLU A 167 13.39 -0.50 11.66
CA GLU A 167 14.54 0.33 12.09
C GLU A 167 14.27 1.84 11.97
N ARG A 168 13.13 2.24 11.41
CA ARG A 168 12.68 3.64 11.30
C ARG A 168 11.57 3.97 12.32
N ASP A 169 11.38 3.11 13.30
CA ASP A 169 10.47 3.39 14.41
C ASP A 169 11.11 4.42 15.36
N GLY A 170 10.43 5.54 15.53
CA GLY A 170 10.89 6.62 16.40
C GLY A 170 10.66 6.27 17.87
N HIS A 171 11.71 6.34 18.68
CA HIS A 171 11.59 6.21 20.14
C HIS A 171 10.80 7.37 20.75
N THR A 172 9.94 7.06 21.74
CA THR A 172 9.27 8.10 22.54
C THR A 172 9.92 8.19 23.93
N PRO A 173 10.67 9.29 24.18
CA PRO A 173 11.40 9.46 25.45
C PRO A 173 10.49 9.48 26.70
N LEU A 174 9.22 9.93 26.53
CA LEU A 174 8.27 10.04 27.65
C LEU A 174 7.82 8.68 28.22
N PHE A 175 7.76 7.65 27.36
CA PHE A 175 7.19 6.36 27.75
C PHE A 175 8.15 5.20 27.57
N ASP A 176 9.38 5.47 27.12
CA ASP A 176 10.40 4.46 26.79
C ASP A 176 9.85 3.31 25.92
N GLN A 177 9.09 3.68 24.91
CA GLN A 177 8.39 2.74 24.02
C GLN A 177 8.61 3.09 22.56
N PRO A 178 8.51 2.11 21.63
CA PRO A 178 8.46 2.38 20.21
C PRO A 178 7.34 3.38 19.87
N GLY A 179 7.66 4.38 19.06
CA GLY A 179 6.72 5.44 18.73
C GLY A 179 5.63 5.04 17.74
N GLY A 180 5.95 4.10 16.87
CA GLY A 180 5.06 3.55 15.88
C GLY A 180 4.44 4.56 14.92
N CYS A 181 3.43 4.09 14.20
CA CYS A 181 2.73 4.88 13.20
C CYS A 181 2.07 6.14 13.76
N MET A 182 1.54 6.07 15.00
CA MET A 182 0.83 7.22 15.61
C MET A 182 1.77 8.37 15.89
N LEU A 183 2.95 8.08 16.45
CA LEU A 183 3.94 9.13 16.73
C LEU A 183 4.50 9.73 15.43
N ALA A 184 4.82 8.89 14.44
CA ALA A 184 5.28 9.35 13.13
C ALA A 184 4.21 10.22 12.45
N TRP A 185 2.95 9.79 12.49
CA TRP A 185 1.83 10.56 11.95
C TRP A 185 1.67 11.91 12.67
N ALA A 186 1.68 11.93 14.00
CA ALA A 186 1.50 13.14 14.78
C ALA A 186 2.60 14.18 14.49
N ARG A 187 3.86 13.74 14.44
CA ARG A 187 5.02 14.60 14.12
C ARG A 187 4.92 15.18 12.71
N LEU A 188 4.61 14.36 11.71
CA LEU A 188 4.47 14.81 10.33
C LEU A 188 3.28 15.76 10.17
N ASN A 189 2.13 15.42 10.76
CA ASN A 189 0.93 16.25 10.72
C ASN A 189 1.15 17.63 11.36
N HIS A 190 1.98 17.71 12.41
CA HIS A 190 2.36 18.98 13.02
C HIS A 190 3.04 19.96 12.02
N PHE A 191 3.79 19.42 11.05
CA PHE A 191 4.44 20.18 9.99
C PHE A 191 3.59 20.26 8.70
N GLY A 192 2.33 19.83 8.72
CA GLY A 192 1.48 19.82 7.54
C GLY A 192 1.86 18.77 6.49
N LEU A 193 2.65 17.76 6.89
CA LEU A 193 3.03 16.61 6.07
C LEU A 193 2.11 15.42 6.34
N ASP A 194 2.19 14.40 5.50
CA ASP A 194 1.37 13.19 5.59
C ASP A 194 2.25 11.93 5.67
N LEU A 195 1.92 11.00 6.57
CA LEU A 195 2.73 9.80 6.79
C LEU A 195 2.68 8.84 5.59
N THR A 196 1.50 8.62 4.99
CA THR A 196 1.41 7.84 3.74
C THR A 196 2.18 8.55 2.63
N GLY A 197 2.11 9.89 2.58
CA GLY A 197 2.85 10.69 1.61
C GLY A 197 4.35 10.54 1.73
N LEU A 198 4.93 10.61 2.92
CA LEU A 198 6.35 10.37 3.13
C LEU A 198 6.75 8.96 2.72
N ARG A 199 5.99 7.93 3.13
CA ARG A 199 6.24 6.54 2.74
C ARG A 199 6.20 6.35 1.21
N VAL A 200 5.22 6.94 0.53
CA VAL A 200 5.12 6.89 -0.93
C VAL A 200 6.28 7.62 -1.61
N PHE A 201 6.72 8.75 -1.06
CA PHE A 201 7.90 9.48 -1.54
C PHE A 201 9.17 8.62 -1.43
N ASP A 202 9.39 7.99 -0.28
CA ASP A 202 10.50 7.07 -0.04
C ASP A 202 10.48 5.86 -1.00
N LEU A 203 9.29 5.30 -1.25
CA LEU A 203 9.12 4.22 -2.22
C LEU A 203 9.42 4.65 -3.65
N MET A 204 9.05 5.89 -4.04
CA MET A 204 9.40 6.44 -5.35
C MET A 204 10.91 6.63 -5.51
N ALA A 205 11.62 7.02 -4.45
CA ALA A 205 13.09 7.06 -4.45
C ALA A 205 13.68 5.64 -4.59
N GLY A 206 13.10 4.65 -3.92
CA GLY A 206 13.45 3.23 -4.12
C GLY A 206 13.24 2.74 -5.57
N ILE A 207 12.23 3.26 -6.28
CA ILE A 207 12.03 2.97 -7.71
C ILE A 207 13.14 3.61 -8.55
N HIS A 208 13.61 4.83 -8.24
CA HIS A 208 14.76 5.42 -8.92
C HIS A 208 15.99 4.54 -8.70
N LEU A 209 16.27 4.16 -7.45
CA LEU A 209 17.37 3.26 -7.12
C LEU A 209 17.32 1.95 -7.94
N LEU A 210 16.15 1.31 -8.02
CA LEU A 210 16.00 0.08 -8.82
C LEU A 210 16.24 0.33 -10.32
N CYS A 211 15.73 1.44 -10.88
CA CYS A 211 15.90 1.76 -12.30
C CYS A 211 17.36 1.99 -12.71
N ASP A 212 18.20 2.49 -11.80
CA ASP A 212 19.59 2.84 -12.07
C ASP A 212 20.55 1.65 -11.86
N ARG A 213 20.05 0.54 -11.35
CA ARG A 213 20.88 -0.65 -11.13
C ARG A 213 21.12 -1.47 -12.40
N PRO A 214 22.35 -1.88 -12.68
CA PRO A 214 22.68 -2.69 -13.86
C PRO A 214 22.03 -4.08 -13.83
N GLU A 215 21.71 -4.63 -12.64
CA GLU A 215 21.06 -5.92 -12.46
C GLU A 215 19.56 -5.88 -12.80
N VAL A 216 18.96 -4.69 -13.00
CA VAL A 216 17.52 -4.49 -13.15
C VAL A 216 17.14 -4.15 -14.60
N ASP A 217 16.17 -4.85 -15.16
CA ASP A 217 15.45 -4.39 -16.36
C ASP A 217 14.35 -3.39 -15.92
N ALA A 218 14.62 -2.09 -16.02
CA ALA A 218 13.72 -1.02 -15.63
C ALA A 218 12.36 -1.03 -16.36
N ARG A 219 12.20 -1.80 -17.44
CA ARG A 219 10.93 -2.00 -18.14
C ARG A 219 10.06 -3.06 -17.48
N ARG A 220 10.59 -3.82 -16.53
CA ARG A 220 9.97 -4.97 -15.86
C ARG A 220 9.92 -4.76 -14.35
N LEU A 221 9.36 -3.61 -13.93
CA LEU A 221 9.18 -3.26 -12.52
C LEU A 221 7.79 -3.68 -12.04
N GLY A 222 7.76 -4.40 -10.93
CA GLY A 222 6.56 -4.74 -10.19
C GLY A 222 6.52 -4.10 -8.80
N CYS A 223 5.38 -4.19 -8.16
CA CYS A 223 5.21 -3.88 -6.75
C CYS A 223 4.33 -4.96 -6.11
N ALA A 224 4.64 -5.36 -4.89
CA ALA A 224 3.87 -6.36 -4.18
C ALA A 224 3.80 -6.03 -2.69
N GLY A 225 2.65 -6.21 -2.08
CA GLY A 225 2.51 -5.93 -0.65
C GLY A 225 1.30 -6.59 -0.01
N LEU A 226 1.46 -6.88 1.29
CA LEU A 226 0.42 -7.39 2.15
C LEU A 226 0.00 -6.33 3.17
N SER A 227 -1.31 -6.25 3.48
CA SER A 227 -1.82 -5.38 4.55
C SER A 227 -1.46 -3.91 4.31
N GLY A 228 -0.79 -3.24 5.25
CA GLY A 228 -0.28 -1.89 5.04
C GLY A 228 0.65 -1.77 3.84
N GLY A 229 1.41 -2.84 3.51
CA GLY A 229 2.19 -2.94 2.28
C GLY A 229 1.31 -2.97 1.03
N CYS A 230 0.15 -3.62 1.07
CA CYS A 230 -0.86 -3.58 0.00
C CYS A 230 -1.34 -2.15 -0.26
N TRP A 231 -1.71 -1.42 0.80
CA TRP A 231 -2.09 0.00 0.69
C TRP A 231 -1.01 0.85 0.02
N LEU A 232 0.23 0.72 0.47
CA LEU A 232 1.36 1.47 -0.10
C LEU A 232 1.64 1.06 -1.55
N SER A 233 1.57 -0.23 -1.86
CA SER A 233 1.71 -0.75 -3.24
C SER A 233 0.64 -0.20 -4.18
N GLN A 234 -0.60 -0.13 -3.71
CA GLN A 234 -1.72 0.44 -4.46
C GLN A 234 -1.47 1.92 -4.78
N VAL A 235 -1.12 2.71 -3.76
CA VAL A 235 -0.94 4.16 -3.92
C VAL A 235 0.28 4.49 -4.78
N VAL A 236 1.44 3.88 -4.50
CA VAL A 236 2.66 4.15 -5.28
C VAL A 236 2.49 3.71 -6.73
N THR A 237 1.85 2.57 -6.99
CA THR A 237 1.57 2.10 -8.36
C THR A 237 0.62 3.03 -9.10
N ALA A 238 -0.40 3.58 -8.44
CA ALA A 238 -1.31 4.54 -9.05
C ALA A 238 -0.60 5.85 -9.46
N LEU A 239 0.43 6.25 -8.71
CA LEU A 239 1.16 7.51 -8.91
C LEU A 239 2.42 7.35 -9.77
N ASP A 240 3.10 6.21 -9.74
CA ASP A 240 4.30 5.94 -10.53
C ASP A 240 4.01 4.95 -11.69
N ARG A 241 4.19 5.42 -12.91
CA ARG A 241 3.88 4.67 -14.13
C ARG A 241 4.98 3.67 -14.53
N ARG A 242 6.15 3.73 -13.90
CA ARG A 242 7.25 2.78 -14.13
C ARG A 242 6.90 1.39 -13.59
N ILE A 243 6.11 1.31 -12.53
CA ILE A 243 5.57 0.04 -12.03
C ILE A 243 4.58 -0.51 -13.06
N ARG A 244 4.86 -1.69 -13.59
CA ARG A 244 4.12 -2.32 -14.70
C ARG A 244 3.04 -3.29 -14.25
N ALA A 245 3.22 -3.91 -13.07
CA ALA A 245 2.26 -4.83 -12.46
C ALA A 245 2.26 -4.68 -10.95
N VAL A 246 1.17 -5.05 -10.28
CA VAL A 246 1.08 -5.01 -8.83
C VAL A 246 0.31 -6.19 -8.26
N ILE A 247 0.80 -6.73 -7.13
CA ILE A 247 0.08 -7.72 -6.31
C ILE A 247 -0.39 -7.01 -5.03
N LEU A 248 -1.68 -7.09 -4.76
CA LEU A 248 -2.38 -6.43 -3.67
C LEU A 248 -3.02 -7.47 -2.75
N SER A 249 -2.34 -7.81 -1.64
CA SER A 249 -2.76 -8.87 -0.75
C SER A 249 -3.31 -8.34 0.58
N GLY A 250 -4.44 -8.88 1.04
CA GLY A 250 -4.98 -8.70 2.39
C GLY A 250 -5.39 -7.29 2.81
N PHE A 251 -5.52 -6.32 1.89
CA PHE A 251 -6.01 -4.96 2.19
C PHE A 251 -6.67 -4.27 0.99
N PHE A 252 -7.20 -5.06 0.07
CA PHE A 252 -7.95 -4.52 -1.07
C PHE A 252 -9.41 -4.33 -0.68
N THR A 253 -9.75 -3.17 -0.14
CA THR A 253 -11.03 -2.89 0.50
C THR A 253 -11.49 -1.45 0.24
N THR A 254 -12.37 -0.88 1.07
CA THR A 254 -12.83 0.52 1.00
C THR A 254 -12.47 1.29 2.27
N PHE A 255 -12.42 2.63 2.20
CA PHE A 255 -12.23 3.44 3.40
C PHE A 255 -13.35 3.28 4.42
N ALA A 256 -14.58 3.01 3.99
CA ALA A 256 -15.66 2.70 4.90
C ALA A 256 -15.30 1.53 5.82
N GLN A 257 -14.78 0.46 5.22
CA GLN A 257 -14.42 -0.75 5.94
C GLN A 257 -13.22 -0.57 6.87
N THR A 258 -12.28 0.30 6.55
CA THR A 258 -11.08 0.53 7.37
C THR A 258 -11.30 1.59 8.45
N VAL A 259 -11.95 2.71 8.13
CA VAL A 259 -12.16 3.82 9.08
C VAL A 259 -13.09 3.41 10.22
N TRP A 260 -14.21 2.73 9.90
CA TRP A 260 -15.20 2.35 10.92
C TRP A 260 -14.78 1.13 11.75
N HIS A 261 -13.85 0.30 11.24
CA HIS A 261 -13.26 -0.80 12.01
C HIS A 261 -12.03 -0.40 12.84
N GLY A 262 -11.66 0.89 12.84
CA GLY A 262 -10.59 1.40 13.68
C GLY A 262 -9.21 0.96 13.23
N HIS A 263 -8.97 0.86 11.93
CA HIS A 263 -7.65 0.53 11.40
C HIS A 263 -6.62 1.62 11.73
N CYS A 264 -5.33 1.27 11.64
CA CYS A 264 -4.23 2.17 11.96
C CYS A 264 -4.30 3.49 11.18
N ILE A 265 -4.08 4.60 11.87
CA ILE A 265 -4.08 5.97 11.33
C ILE A 265 -3.16 6.16 10.11
N CYS A 266 -2.12 5.34 9.98
CA CYS A 266 -1.17 5.43 8.88
C CYS A 266 -1.75 5.10 7.49
N HIS A 267 -2.98 4.60 7.42
CA HIS A 267 -3.69 4.33 6.16
C HIS A 267 -4.75 5.37 5.82
N HIS A 268 -4.86 6.44 6.62
CA HIS A 268 -5.89 7.46 6.48
C HIS A 268 -5.30 8.86 6.28
N PRO A 269 -4.78 9.18 5.08
CA PRO A 269 -4.36 10.54 4.76
C PRO A 269 -5.48 11.54 5.00
N HIS A 270 -5.16 12.70 5.57
CA HIS A 270 -6.15 13.66 5.97
C HIS A 270 -7.05 14.09 4.81
N GLY A 271 -8.37 13.90 4.98
CA GLY A 271 -9.40 14.30 4.00
C GLY A 271 -9.44 13.45 2.73
N ILE A 272 -8.73 12.33 2.64
CA ILE A 272 -8.71 11.49 1.43
C ILE A 272 -10.10 10.97 1.07
N GLY A 273 -10.91 10.59 2.06
CA GLY A 273 -12.27 10.13 1.85
C GLY A 273 -13.18 11.15 1.19
N ALA A 274 -12.89 12.47 1.33
CA ALA A 274 -13.62 13.55 0.63
C ALA A 274 -13.29 13.63 -0.86
N ILE A 275 -12.25 12.93 -1.30
CA ILE A 275 -11.74 13.00 -2.66
C ILE A 275 -12.10 11.75 -3.41
N CYS A 276 -11.77 10.57 -2.88
CA CYS A 276 -11.93 9.27 -3.52
C CYS A 276 -12.02 8.15 -2.48
N ASP A 277 -12.25 6.93 -2.96
CA ASP A 277 -12.11 5.70 -2.19
C ASP A 277 -10.94 4.84 -2.71
N MET A 278 -10.57 3.78 -2.00
CA MET A 278 -9.51 2.86 -2.40
C MET A 278 -9.72 2.26 -3.81
N PRO A 279 -10.92 1.80 -4.20
CA PRO A 279 -11.15 1.32 -5.57
C PRO A 279 -10.94 2.39 -6.65
N ASP A 280 -11.14 3.68 -6.35
CA ASP A 280 -10.84 4.77 -7.28
C ASP A 280 -9.32 4.88 -7.53
N ILE A 281 -8.52 4.66 -6.47
CA ILE A 281 -7.05 4.64 -6.57
C ILE A 281 -6.61 3.44 -7.42
N SER A 282 -7.19 2.26 -7.21
CA SER A 282 -6.95 1.09 -8.05
C SER A 282 -7.34 1.32 -9.52
N ALA A 283 -8.43 2.00 -9.77
CA ALA A 283 -8.84 2.36 -11.14
C ALA A 283 -7.81 3.26 -11.86
N LEU A 284 -6.99 4.02 -11.14
CA LEU A 284 -5.86 4.76 -11.75
C LEU A 284 -4.76 3.84 -12.30
N ILE A 285 -4.62 2.63 -11.77
CA ILE A 285 -3.62 1.66 -12.21
C ILE A 285 -3.99 1.08 -13.58
N ALA A 286 -5.28 0.87 -13.82
CA ALA A 286 -5.78 0.33 -15.08
C ALA A 286 -5.22 1.09 -16.31
N PRO A 287 -4.88 0.42 -17.42
CA PRO A 287 -5.02 -1.02 -17.72
C PRO A 287 -3.78 -1.87 -17.36
N ARG A 288 -2.91 -1.44 -16.46
CA ARG A 288 -1.77 -2.24 -16.00
C ARG A 288 -2.27 -3.41 -15.16
N PRO A 289 -1.63 -4.60 -15.25
CA PRO A 289 -2.01 -5.75 -14.45
C PRO A 289 -2.09 -5.45 -12.95
N GLN A 290 -3.20 -5.85 -12.34
CA GLN A 290 -3.39 -5.93 -10.89
C GLN A 290 -3.83 -7.34 -10.53
N PHE A 291 -3.21 -7.91 -9.51
CA PHE A 291 -3.63 -9.18 -8.95
C PHE A 291 -3.99 -8.98 -7.48
N VAL A 292 -5.20 -9.36 -7.11
CA VAL A 292 -5.72 -9.21 -5.75
C VAL A 292 -5.73 -10.58 -5.07
N GLU A 293 -5.19 -10.65 -3.87
CA GLU A 293 -5.27 -11.84 -3.01
C GLU A 293 -6.13 -11.52 -1.79
N SER A 294 -7.09 -12.41 -1.49
CA SER A 294 -8.03 -12.26 -0.37
C SER A 294 -8.26 -13.59 0.31
N GLY A 295 -7.84 -13.74 1.54
CA GLY A 295 -8.14 -14.90 2.38
C GLY A 295 -9.64 -14.98 2.70
N ILE A 296 -10.23 -16.16 2.61
CA ILE A 296 -11.65 -16.37 2.95
C ILE A 296 -11.89 -16.10 4.45
N ASP A 297 -10.90 -16.42 5.27
CA ASP A 297 -10.96 -16.25 6.73
C ASP A 297 -10.47 -14.86 7.17
N ASP A 298 -9.95 -14.01 6.27
CA ASP A 298 -9.58 -12.63 6.53
C ASP A 298 -10.82 -11.71 6.42
N THR A 299 -11.67 -11.80 7.44
CA THR A 299 -12.93 -11.05 7.49
C THR A 299 -12.77 -9.57 7.78
N ASN A 300 -11.58 -9.11 8.16
CA ASN A 300 -11.32 -7.69 8.47
C ASN A 300 -11.19 -6.83 7.21
N TYR A 301 -10.77 -7.43 6.09
CA TYR A 301 -10.49 -6.70 4.85
C TYR A 301 -11.15 -7.40 3.64
N PRO A 302 -12.48 -7.44 3.58
CA PRO A 302 -13.18 -8.05 2.47
C PRO A 302 -12.88 -7.29 1.18
N HIS A 303 -12.57 -8.02 0.11
CA HIS A 303 -12.29 -7.44 -1.20
C HIS A 303 -13.53 -6.83 -1.89
N GLN A 304 -14.72 -7.18 -1.46
CA GLN A 304 -15.97 -6.57 -1.95
C GLN A 304 -16.43 -5.43 -1.02
N PRO A 305 -17.00 -4.35 -1.57
CA PRO A 305 -17.29 -4.07 -3.00
C PRO A 305 -16.12 -3.51 -3.81
N ALA A 306 -14.93 -3.34 -3.21
CA ALA A 306 -13.80 -2.67 -3.86
C ALA A 306 -13.38 -3.33 -5.18
N PHE A 307 -13.40 -4.67 -5.26
CA PHE A 307 -13.05 -5.41 -6.47
C PHE A 307 -14.03 -5.11 -7.61
N SER A 308 -15.33 -5.24 -7.39
CA SER A 308 -16.34 -4.95 -8.40
C SER A 308 -16.33 -3.49 -8.88
N LEU A 309 -16.04 -2.55 -7.98
CA LEU A 309 -15.89 -1.13 -8.34
C LEU A 309 -14.65 -0.89 -9.22
N THR A 310 -13.53 -1.55 -8.92
CA THR A 310 -12.32 -1.47 -9.72
C THR A 310 -12.49 -2.17 -11.09
N GLN A 311 -13.18 -3.30 -11.12
CA GLN A 311 -13.44 -4.09 -12.32
C GLN A 311 -14.10 -3.26 -13.42
N ARG A 312 -15.02 -2.37 -13.08
CA ARG A 312 -15.67 -1.46 -14.05
C ARG A 312 -14.66 -0.61 -14.85
N ALA A 313 -13.57 -0.18 -14.19
CA ALA A 313 -12.53 0.58 -14.88
C ALA A 313 -11.73 -0.27 -15.89
N TYR A 314 -11.51 -1.54 -15.57
CA TYR A 314 -10.83 -2.47 -16.48
C TYR A 314 -11.74 -2.87 -17.65
N GLU A 315 -13.02 -3.12 -17.40
CA GLU A 315 -14.03 -3.38 -18.43
C GLU A 315 -14.16 -2.20 -19.39
N PHE A 316 -14.29 -0.99 -18.87
CA PHE A 316 -14.32 0.24 -19.69
C PHE A 316 -13.09 0.38 -20.60
N LEU A 317 -11.92 -0.06 -20.15
CA LEU A 317 -10.68 0.00 -20.93
C LEU A 317 -10.44 -1.23 -21.82
N GLY A 318 -11.36 -2.18 -21.86
CA GLY A 318 -11.21 -3.44 -22.61
C GLY A 318 -10.03 -4.30 -22.10
N ALA A 319 -9.76 -4.25 -20.80
CA ALA A 319 -8.62 -4.91 -20.16
C ALA A 319 -9.04 -5.74 -18.93
N ALA A 320 -10.24 -6.30 -18.96
CA ALA A 320 -10.81 -7.09 -17.85
C ALA A 320 -9.92 -8.29 -17.45
N ASP A 321 -9.23 -8.88 -18.42
CA ASP A 321 -8.25 -9.95 -18.26
C ASP A 321 -7.00 -9.58 -17.46
N ARG A 322 -6.78 -8.28 -17.21
CA ARG A 322 -5.62 -7.76 -16.45
C ARG A 322 -5.94 -7.45 -14.99
N LEU A 323 -7.14 -7.72 -14.53
CA LEU A 323 -7.52 -7.67 -13.12
C LEU A 323 -7.81 -9.09 -12.63
N GLY A 324 -6.87 -9.67 -11.89
CA GLY A 324 -7.00 -11.01 -11.32
C GLY A 324 -7.43 -10.98 -9.85
N LEU A 325 -8.08 -12.07 -9.42
CA LEU A 325 -8.48 -12.32 -8.04
C LEU A 325 -8.18 -13.76 -7.65
N ASP A 326 -7.43 -13.95 -6.57
CA ASP A 326 -7.36 -15.21 -5.85
C ASP A 326 -8.06 -15.11 -4.49
N ARG A 327 -9.15 -15.86 -4.35
CA ARG A 327 -9.80 -16.11 -3.06
C ARG A 327 -9.34 -17.46 -2.55
N TYR A 328 -8.46 -17.46 -1.59
CA TYR A 328 -7.84 -18.67 -1.06
C TYR A 328 -8.38 -19.03 0.34
N ALA A 329 -8.37 -20.33 0.66
CA ALA A 329 -8.64 -20.80 2.02
C ALA A 329 -7.47 -20.40 2.94
N GLY A 330 -7.76 -19.56 3.93
CA GLY A 330 -6.79 -19.03 4.88
C GLY A 330 -7.11 -17.61 5.30
N GLY A 331 -6.30 -17.11 6.25
CA GLY A 331 -6.44 -15.78 6.84
C GLY A 331 -5.60 -14.72 6.14
N HIS A 332 -5.02 -13.84 6.95
CA HIS A 332 -4.25 -12.66 6.51
C HIS A 332 -2.81 -13.03 6.12
N LEU A 333 -2.63 -13.53 4.90
CA LEU A 333 -1.35 -14.03 4.37
C LEU A 333 -1.09 -13.50 2.96
N PHE A 334 0.17 -13.56 2.53
CA PHE A 334 0.56 -13.39 1.13
C PHE A 334 0.77 -14.78 0.53
N ARG A 335 -0.04 -15.16 -0.43
CA ARG A 335 -0.01 -16.51 -0.97
C ARG A 335 0.98 -16.68 -2.11
N GLY A 336 0.93 -15.81 -3.11
CA GLY A 336 1.84 -15.81 -4.26
C GLY A 336 1.75 -17.01 -5.20
N GLU A 337 0.73 -17.88 -5.08
CA GLU A 337 0.65 -19.12 -5.88
C GLU A 337 0.10 -18.91 -7.28
N LYS A 338 -0.74 -17.89 -7.46
CA LYS A 338 -1.39 -17.58 -8.75
C LYS A 338 -1.04 -16.19 -9.28
N SER A 339 -0.28 -15.43 -8.51
CA SER A 339 0.09 -14.05 -8.82
C SER A 339 1.35 -13.92 -9.67
#